data_f812a7a2d31d8c953d1f4f959d11b048
#
_entry.id   f812a7a2d31d8c953d1f4f959d11b048
#
_cell.length_a   1.000
_cell.length_b   1.000
_cell.length_c   1.000
_cell.angle_alpha   90.00
_cell.angle_beta   90.00
_cell.angle_gamma   90.00
#
_symmetry.space_group_name_H-M   'P 1'
#
loop_
_entity.id
_entity.type
_entity.pdbx_description
1 polymer ?
#
loop_
_entity_poly.entity_id
_entity_poly.type
_entity_poly.pdbx_seq_one_letter_code
_entity_poly.pdbx_strand_id
1 'polypeptide(L)'
;GGHSLLLDGGDVNTGVPESDLQDAVPDFKGMNLLGYQAMAVGNHEFDKPLAVLKMQRDLAQFPMLSANIYEHGKRMFDPYKVFTVGGLRIGVMGFTTEDTYKLVLPENVKNIEFRSVTAEAAKVVPELRAKVDVVIAATHMGHYENGNHGTQSPGDVELARAVKGIDLVVGGHTQNPACMKAENVLDRAYVPGTECKPDRQNGTWIVQAHEWGKYVGRADFEYRNGEFKLVKYALIPVNLKKPVKGADGKTTLVPYTEEIAEDPDMLALLTPYQAFGQQKLGIEIGASDGRLEGDRAVVRAKPASLAVLIGLAAMDKTRADFAIVNAGGVRDSLAAGKITYKDVLKVQPFGNTLSTVDLSGSEVMDYLNAAAKMSVGSGAFAQFAGVSLEISSGKVTNVRINKAPLDPGKTYRMVINNFQATGGDGYPKVSDHKSHVNTGFVDADVLRAFIIKHSPLKAADYQPGDAVVRR
;
A
#
# COMPACT_ATOMS: atom_id res chain seq x y z
N GLY A 1 -28.44 -17.65 12.68
CA GLY A 1 -27.03 -17.61 12.45
C GLY A 1 -26.63 -18.39 11.22
N GLY A 2 -26.12 -17.71 10.21
CA GLY A 2 -25.54 -18.35 9.05
C GLY A 2 -24.15 -18.93 9.37
N HIS A 3 -23.69 -19.85 8.58
CA HIS A 3 -22.33 -20.37 8.63
C HIS A 3 -21.44 -19.41 7.83
N SER A 4 -20.43 -18.81 8.44
CA SER A 4 -19.58 -17.82 7.81
C SER A 4 -18.10 -17.98 8.19
N LEU A 5 -17.21 -17.52 7.32
CA LEU A 5 -15.81 -17.30 7.59
C LEU A 5 -15.51 -15.81 7.39
N LEU A 6 -14.85 -15.19 8.35
CA LEU A 6 -14.33 -13.83 8.26
C LEU A 6 -12.81 -13.90 8.01
N LEU A 7 -12.38 -13.43 6.84
CA LEU A 7 -11.02 -13.52 6.35
C LEU A 7 -10.45 -12.14 6.06
N ASP A 8 -9.14 -11.98 6.18
CA ASP A 8 -8.43 -10.77 5.85
C ASP A 8 -7.38 -11.01 4.75
N GLY A 9 -7.24 -10.06 3.84
CA GLY A 9 -6.31 -10.12 2.71
C GLY A 9 -4.89 -9.62 3.01
N GLY A 10 -4.54 -9.38 4.29
CA GLY A 10 -3.20 -8.91 4.70
C GLY A 10 -3.02 -7.39 4.66
N ASP A 11 -1.83 -6.93 5.05
CA ASP A 11 -1.47 -5.52 5.25
C ASP A 11 -2.26 -4.86 6.38
N VAL A 12 -2.27 -5.48 7.55
CA VAL A 12 -2.74 -4.86 8.80
C VAL A 12 -1.78 -3.76 9.23
N ASN A 13 -0.47 -3.96 8.98
CA ASN A 13 0.54 -2.97 9.26
C ASN A 13 0.53 -1.82 8.25
N THR A 14 1.08 -0.70 8.73
CA THR A 14 1.24 0.61 8.15
C THR A 14 -0.11 1.22 7.77
N GLY A 15 -0.85 1.53 8.83
CA GLY A 15 -2.18 2.13 8.76
C GLY A 15 -2.22 3.53 9.37
N VAL A 16 -3.10 3.72 10.36
CA VAL A 16 -3.19 5.00 11.06
C VAL A 16 -2.05 5.17 12.06
N PRO A 17 -1.46 6.37 12.19
CA PRO A 17 -0.31 6.61 13.07
C PRO A 17 -0.51 6.21 14.52
N GLU A 18 -1.72 6.29 15.06
CA GLU A 18 -2.04 5.83 16.40
C GLU A 18 -1.80 4.34 16.58
N SER A 19 -2.12 3.55 15.56
CA SER A 19 -1.86 2.12 15.55
C SER A 19 -0.39 1.81 15.29
N ASP A 20 0.23 2.49 14.31
CA ASP A 20 1.62 2.28 13.92
C ASP A 20 2.59 2.54 15.07
N LEU A 21 2.33 3.56 15.92
CA LEU A 21 3.10 3.83 17.14
C LEU A 21 2.99 2.70 18.18
N GLN A 22 2.02 1.84 18.06
CA GLN A 22 1.72 0.75 18.99
C GLN A 22 1.84 -0.62 18.31
N ASP A 23 2.61 -0.70 17.22
CA ASP A 23 2.92 -1.92 16.48
C ASP A 23 1.68 -2.72 16.05
N ALA A 24 0.60 -2.01 15.66
CA ALA A 24 -0.71 -2.55 15.27
C ALA A 24 -1.38 -3.44 16.34
N VAL A 25 -0.96 -3.34 17.60
CA VAL A 25 -1.59 -4.07 18.71
C VAL A 25 -3.10 -3.82 18.80
N PRO A 26 -3.61 -2.57 18.67
CA PRO A 26 -5.06 -2.32 18.68
C PRO A 26 -5.80 -3.03 17.55
N ASP A 27 -5.19 -3.11 16.34
CA ASP A 27 -5.81 -3.75 15.19
C ASP A 27 -5.95 -5.26 15.40
N PHE A 28 -4.87 -5.96 15.79
CA PHE A 28 -4.94 -7.40 16.08
C PHE A 28 -5.92 -7.72 17.22
N LYS A 29 -6.00 -6.89 18.26
CA LYS A 29 -7.00 -7.04 19.32
C LYS A 29 -8.42 -6.82 18.80
N GLY A 30 -8.62 -5.81 17.94
CA GLY A 30 -9.90 -5.56 17.29
C GLY A 30 -10.31 -6.73 16.38
N MET A 31 -9.38 -7.26 15.59
CA MET A 31 -9.62 -8.45 14.75
C MET A 31 -9.99 -9.68 15.58
N ASN A 32 -9.33 -9.89 16.73
CA ASN A 32 -9.70 -10.95 17.66
C ASN A 32 -11.14 -10.78 18.18
N LEU A 33 -11.52 -9.56 18.56
CA LEU A 33 -12.88 -9.26 19.04
C LEU A 33 -13.93 -9.45 17.94
N LEU A 34 -13.61 -9.08 16.69
CA LEU A 34 -14.47 -9.30 15.52
C LEU A 34 -14.58 -10.77 15.12
N GLY A 35 -13.71 -11.64 15.65
CA GLY A 35 -13.73 -13.06 15.35
C GLY A 35 -13.18 -13.41 13.97
N TYR A 36 -12.15 -12.69 13.49
CA TYR A 36 -11.42 -13.11 12.32
C TYR A 36 -10.92 -14.54 12.47
N GLN A 37 -10.98 -15.32 11.38
CA GLN A 37 -10.67 -16.75 11.41
C GLN A 37 -9.36 -17.08 10.67
N ALA A 38 -8.94 -16.27 9.73
CA ALA A 38 -7.60 -16.30 9.13
C ALA A 38 -7.28 -14.98 8.42
N MET A 39 -5.99 -14.70 8.23
CA MET A 39 -5.52 -13.63 7.36
C MET A 39 -4.36 -14.11 6.46
N ALA A 40 -4.25 -13.54 5.27
CA ALA A 40 -3.03 -13.63 4.48
C ALA A 40 -1.95 -12.74 5.11
N VAL A 41 -0.69 -13.09 4.94
CA VAL A 41 0.44 -12.21 5.28
C VAL A 41 0.67 -11.27 4.10
N GLY A 42 0.64 -9.95 4.33
CA GLY A 42 0.94 -8.95 3.32
C GLY A 42 2.41 -8.52 3.32
N ASN A 43 2.77 -7.60 2.42
CA ASN A 43 4.12 -7.05 2.38
C ASN A 43 4.38 -6.07 3.53
N HIS A 44 3.40 -5.29 3.95
CA HIS A 44 3.55 -4.33 5.05
C HIS A 44 3.72 -4.99 6.42
N GLU A 45 3.45 -6.28 6.59
CA GLU A 45 3.84 -7.03 7.78
C GLU A 45 5.36 -7.08 7.97
N PHE A 46 6.15 -6.79 6.93
CA PHE A 46 7.61 -6.72 6.96
C PHE A 46 8.17 -5.27 6.99
N ASP A 47 7.34 -4.26 7.15
CA ASP A 47 7.80 -2.86 7.28
C ASP A 47 8.61 -2.63 8.57
N LYS A 48 8.35 -3.43 9.59
CA LYS A 48 9.03 -3.38 10.89
C LYS A 48 9.94 -4.60 11.09
N PRO A 49 10.85 -4.57 12.08
CA PRO A 49 11.68 -5.73 12.40
C PRO A 49 10.85 -6.98 12.66
N LEU A 50 11.36 -8.15 12.26
CA LEU A 50 10.66 -9.45 12.39
C LEU A 50 10.18 -9.77 13.82
N ALA A 51 10.79 -9.17 14.85
CA ALA A 51 10.32 -9.31 16.24
C ALA A 51 8.90 -8.75 16.42
N VAL A 52 8.55 -7.67 15.73
CA VAL A 52 7.21 -7.09 15.75
C VAL A 52 6.22 -8.04 15.07
N LEU A 53 6.54 -8.54 13.89
CA LEU A 53 5.69 -9.52 13.18
C LEU A 53 5.45 -10.80 14.03
N LYS A 54 6.51 -11.30 14.70
CA LYS A 54 6.37 -12.45 15.61
C LYS A 54 5.46 -12.14 16.80
N MET A 55 5.58 -10.96 17.39
CA MET A 55 4.68 -10.49 18.47
C MET A 55 3.24 -10.39 17.99
N GLN A 56 3.00 -9.83 16.80
CA GLN A 56 1.67 -9.71 16.20
C GLN A 56 1.03 -11.08 15.95
N ARG A 57 1.82 -12.03 15.40
CA ARG A 57 1.38 -13.41 15.20
C ARG A 57 0.99 -14.09 16.52
N ASP A 58 1.76 -13.86 17.59
CA ASP A 58 1.48 -14.44 18.90
C ASP A 58 0.25 -13.78 19.56
N LEU A 59 -0.05 -12.53 19.23
CA LEU A 59 -1.23 -11.80 19.70
C LEU A 59 -2.52 -12.22 18.97
N ALA A 60 -2.41 -12.58 17.68
CA ALA A 60 -3.54 -12.99 16.86
C ALA A 60 -4.14 -14.32 17.37
N GLN A 61 -5.45 -14.36 17.57
CA GLN A 61 -6.20 -15.59 17.92
C GLN A 61 -6.66 -16.37 16.67
N PHE A 62 -6.11 -16.03 15.52
CA PHE A 62 -6.36 -16.65 14.22
C PHE A 62 -5.03 -16.87 13.50
N PRO A 63 -4.94 -17.85 12.60
CA PRO A 63 -3.71 -18.09 11.84
C PRO A 63 -3.44 -16.97 10.83
N MET A 64 -2.20 -16.52 10.79
CA MET A 64 -1.60 -15.80 9.67
C MET A 64 -1.06 -16.84 8.70
N LEU A 65 -1.50 -16.80 7.44
CA LEU A 65 -1.24 -17.85 6.45
C LEU A 65 -0.36 -17.34 5.31
N SER A 66 0.68 -18.12 4.97
CA SER A 66 1.41 -17.95 3.71
C SER A 66 2.17 -19.21 3.34
N ALA A 67 1.87 -19.76 2.17
CA ALA A 67 2.51 -20.96 1.66
C ALA A 67 3.89 -20.70 1.04
N ASN A 68 4.20 -19.45 0.69
CA ASN A 68 5.38 -19.10 -0.10
C ASN A 68 6.43 -18.25 0.64
N ILE A 69 6.27 -18.01 1.94
CA ILE A 69 7.28 -17.33 2.77
C ILE A 69 8.13 -18.36 3.52
N TYR A 70 9.45 -18.25 3.37
CA TYR A 70 10.41 -19.16 3.99
C TYR A 70 11.48 -18.39 4.76
N GLU A 71 11.80 -18.87 5.97
CA GLU A 71 12.93 -18.43 6.78
C GLU A 71 13.90 -19.62 6.94
N HIS A 72 15.16 -19.46 6.54
CA HIS A 72 16.17 -20.54 6.59
C HIS A 72 15.71 -21.87 5.93
N GLY A 73 15.01 -21.77 4.79
CA GLY A 73 14.54 -22.94 4.02
C GLY A 73 13.30 -23.64 4.59
N LYS A 74 12.73 -23.15 5.71
CA LYS A 74 11.48 -23.65 6.31
C LYS A 74 10.37 -22.63 6.12
N ARG A 75 9.14 -23.09 5.88
CA ARG A 75 7.98 -22.17 5.86
C ARG A 75 7.88 -21.42 7.19
N MET A 76 7.75 -20.10 7.09
CA MET A 76 7.63 -19.21 8.24
C MET A 76 6.20 -19.21 8.82
N PHE A 77 5.21 -19.52 7.98
CA PHE A 77 3.79 -19.57 8.30
C PHE A 77 3.20 -20.90 7.86
N ASP A 78 2.04 -21.26 8.46
CA ASP A 78 1.26 -22.38 7.98
C ASP A 78 0.75 -22.08 6.55
N PRO A 79 0.85 -23.05 5.63
CA PRO A 79 0.41 -22.83 4.26
C PRO A 79 -1.11 -22.74 4.14
N TYR A 80 -1.85 -23.39 5.02
CA TYR A 80 -3.31 -23.40 5.07
C TYR A 80 -3.85 -23.82 6.44
N LYS A 81 -5.13 -23.54 6.65
CA LYS A 81 -5.94 -24.05 7.78
C LYS A 81 -7.24 -24.63 7.26
N VAL A 82 -7.69 -25.72 7.87
CA VAL A 82 -9.00 -26.35 7.54
C VAL A 82 -10.02 -25.95 8.61
N PHE A 83 -11.17 -25.49 8.15
CA PHE A 83 -12.32 -25.12 8.98
C PHE A 83 -13.51 -26.03 8.66
N THR A 84 -14.34 -26.31 9.66
CA THR A 84 -15.64 -26.95 9.44
C THR A 84 -16.74 -25.92 9.60
N VAL A 85 -17.45 -25.62 8.52
CA VAL A 85 -18.48 -24.58 8.48
C VAL A 85 -19.74 -25.20 7.84
N GLY A 86 -20.83 -25.26 8.60
CA GLY A 86 -22.08 -25.85 8.10
C GLY A 86 -21.96 -27.33 7.66
N GLY A 87 -21.04 -28.07 8.25
CA GLY A 87 -20.75 -29.45 7.87
C GLY A 87 -19.78 -29.61 6.68
N LEU A 88 -19.40 -28.51 6.01
CA LEU A 88 -18.40 -28.51 4.95
C LEU A 88 -17.00 -28.32 5.51
N ARG A 89 -16.03 -29.04 4.97
CA ARG A 89 -14.60 -28.80 5.23
C ARG A 89 -14.11 -27.77 4.23
N ILE A 90 -13.71 -26.61 4.74
CA ILE A 90 -13.22 -25.48 3.95
C ILE A 90 -11.74 -25.29 4.26
N GLY A 91 -10.89 -25.45 3.24
CA GLY A 91 -9.47 -25.16 3.35
C GLY A 91 -9.19 -23.71 2.96
N VAL A 92 -8.58 -22.95 3.86
CA VAL A 92 -8.11 -21.58 3.58
C VAL A 92 -6.60 -21.62 3.54
N MET A 93 -6.00 -21.29 2.41
CA MET A 93 -4.55 -21.17 2.22
C MET A 93 -4.16 -19.72 2.04
N GLY A 94 -2.89 -19.36 2.33
CA GLY A 94 -2.36 -18.02 2.21
C GLY A 94 -1.29 -17.89 1.14
N PHE A 95 -1.22 -16.73 0.47
CA PHE A 95 -0.13 -16.35 -0.43
C PHE A 95 0.21 -14.87 -0.30
N THR A 96 1.52 -14.57 -0.41
CA THR A 96 2.07 -13.22 -0.34
C THR A 96 2.79 -12.92 -1.64
N THR A 97 2.70 -11.67 -2.12
CA THR A 97 3.37 -11.25 -3.36
C THR A 97 4.88 -11.53 -3.31
N GLU A 98 5.39 -12.09 -4.40
CA GLU A 98 6.83 -12.36 -4.57
C GLU A 98 7.65 -11.06 -4.54
N ASP A 99 7.04 -9.92 -4.89
CA ASP A 99 7.70 -8.62 -4.92
C ASP A 99 7.99 -8.04 -3.52
N THR A 100 7.51 -8.65 -2.44
CA THR A 100 7.72 -8.15 -1.07
C THR A 100 9.18 -7.76 -0.80
N TYR A 101 10.16 -8.53 -1.29
CA TYR A 101 11.58 -8.19 -1.11
C TYR A 101 12.02 -6.87 -1.76
N LYS A 102 11.23 -6.35 -2.73
CA LYS A 102 11.44 -5.05 -3.37
C LYS A 102 10.64 -3.93 -2.70
N LEU A 103 9.61 -4.28 -1.93
CA LEU A 103 8.62 -3.35 -1.39
C LEU A 103 8.91 -2.95 0.06
N VAL A 104 9.89 -3.58 0.71
CA VAL A 104 10.25 -3.34 2.11
C VAL A 104 11.75 -3.14 2.27
N LEU A 105 12.17 -2.67 3.45
CA LEU A 105 13.59 -2.49 3.74
C LEU A 105 14.33 -3.84 3.71
N PRO A 106 15.45 -3.98 2.98
CA PRO A 106 16.17 -5.23 2.84
C PRO A 106 16.61 -5.88 4.17
N GLU A 107 16.93 -5.06 5.17
CA GLU A 107 17.32 -5.56 6.51
C GLU A 107 16.19 -6.33 7.20
N ASN A 108 14.94 -5.98 6.96
CA ASN A 108 13.78 -6.65 7.56
C ASN A 108 13.51 -8.03 6.97
N VAL A 109 14.01 -8.29 5.75
CA VAL A 109 13.76 -9.54 5.01
C VAL A 109 15.05 -10.28 4.62
N LYS A 110 16.17 -9.92 5.20
CA LYS A 110 17.52 -10.44 4.85
C LYS A 110 17.61 -11.96 4.77
N ASN A 111 16.86 -12.68 5.61
CA ASN A 111 16.89 -14.15 5.68
C ASN A 111 15.56 -14.77 5.23
N ILE A 112 14.70 -13.99 4.57
CA ILE A 112 13.39 -14.42 4.13
C ILE A 112 13.41 -14.63 2.61
N GLU A 113 12.84 -15.73 2.17
CA GLU A 113 12.60 -16.03 0.76
C GLU A 113 11.10 -15.93 0.47
N PHE A 114 10.75 -15.14 -0.52
CA PHE A 114 9.42 -15.09 -1.11
C PHE A 114 9.43 -15.91 -2.39
N ARG A 115 9.02 -17.17 -2.28
CA ARG A 115 9.08 -18.13 -3.38
C ARG A 115 7.92 -17.95 -4.35
N SER A 116 8.06 -18.53 -5.55
CA SER A 116 7.03 -18.45 -6.58
C SER A 116 5.68 -18.96 -6.09
N VAL A 117 4.69 -18.07 -6.10
CA VAL A 117 3.31 -18.36 -5.67
C VAL A 117 2.71 -19.47 -6.50
N THR A 118 2.85 -19.41 -7.82
CA THR A 118 2.29 -20.45 -8.71
C THR A 118 2.93 -21.81 -8.47
N ALA A 119 4.24 -21.85 -8.21
CA ALA A 119 4.94 -23.09 -7.92
C ALA A 119 4.56 -23.67 -6.54
N GLU A 120 4.38 -22.83 -5.51
CA GLU A 120 3.92 -23.30 -4.20
C GLU A 120 2.44 -23.68 -4.22
N ALA A 121 1.60 -22.92 -4.94
CA ALA A 121 0.19 -23.26 -5.12
C ALA A 121 0.01 -24.61 -5.84
N ALA A 122 0.82 -24.90 -6.86
CA ALA A 122 0.79 -26.18 -7.58
C ALA A 122 1.09 -27.40 -6.66
N LYS A 123 1.78 -27.18 -5.52
CA LYS A 123 2.03 -28.22 -4.51
C LYS A 123 0.89 -28.28 -3.47
N VAL A 124 0.49 -27.10 -2.96
CA VAL A 124 -0.45 -27.01 -1.81
C VAL A 124 -1.88 -27.29 -2.23
N VAL A 125 -2.31 -26.82 -3.41
CA VAL A 125 -3.72 -26.98 -3.85
C VAL A 125 -4.14 -28.44 -3.98
N PRO A 126 -3.39 -29.34 -4.66
CA PRO A 126 -3.77 -30.76 -4.73
C PRO A 126 -3.79 -31.44 -3.36
N GLU A 127 -2.83 -31.13 -2.50
CA GLU A 127 -2.76 -31.65 -1.12
C GLU A 127 -3.99 -31.25 -0.31
N LEU A 128 -4.37 -29.97 -0.39
CA LEU A 128 -5.53 -29.42 0.35
C LEU A 128 -6.85 -29.94 -0.23
N ARG A 129 -6.98 -29.95 -1.56
CA ARG A 129 -8.20 -30.43 -2.25
C ARG A 129 -8.57 -31.87 -1.89
N ALA A 130 -7.58 -32.72 -1.63
CA ALA A 130 -7.80 -34.09 -1.18
C ALA A 130 -8.44 -34.20 0.22
N LYS A 131 -8.41 -33.13 1.01
CA LYS A 131 -8.85 -33.10 2.41
C LYS A 131 -10.14 -32.33 2.65
N VAL A 132 -10.57 -31.51 1.67
CA VAL A 132 -11.63 -30.51 1.86
C VAL A 132 -12.64 -30.48 0.72
N ASP A 133 -13.80 -29.93 0.99
CA ASP A 133 -14.89 -29.78 0.03
C ASP A 133 -14.74 -28.46 -0.76
N VAL A 134 -14.19 -27.40 -0.15
CA VAL A 134 -13.98 -26.08 -0.75
C VAL A 134 -12.57 -25.60 -0.45
N VAL A 135 -11.90 -24.99 -1.45
CA VAL A 135 -10.57 -24.38 -1.32
C VAL A 135 -10.67 -22.88 -1.54
N ILE A 136 -10.27 -22.12 -0.55
CA ILE A 136 -10.19 -20.66 -0.59
C ILE A 136 -8.72 -20.24 -0.49
N ALA A 137 -8.28 -19.31 -1.33
CA ALA A 137 -7.00 -18.65 -1.18
C ALA A 137 -7.22 -17.24 -0.60
N ALA A 138 -6.71 -16.98 0.60
CA ALA A 138 -6.53 -15.63 1.11
C ALA A 138 -5.18 -15.12 0.60
N THR A 139 -5.17 -14.05 -0.19
CA THR A 139 -3.98 -13.63 -0.91
C THR A 139 -3.65 -12.16 -0.64
N HIS A 140 -2.34 -11.88 -0.62
CA HIS A 140 -1.85 -10.51 -0.68
C HIS A 140 -0.95 -10.33 -1.91
N MET A 141 -1.57 -10.40 -3.10
CA MET A 141 -0.88 -10.40 -4.39
C MET A 141 -1.38 -9.32 -5.34
N GLY A 142 -2.61 -8.87 -5.15
CA GLY A 142 -3.30 -7.89 -5.98
C GLY A 142 -4.11 -8.48 -7.12
N HIS A 143 -5.27 -7.84 -7.37
CA HIS A 143 -6.03 -8.05 -8.60
C HIS A 143 -5.52 -7.09 -9.66
N TYR A 144 -5.05 -7.61 -10.77
CA TYR A 144 -4.49 -6.83 -11.87
C TYR A 144 -5.30 -7.02 -13.14
N GLU A 145 -5.85 -5.92 -13.64
CA GLU A 145 -6.56 -5.86 -14.90
C GLU A 145 -5.63 -6.28 -16.03
N ASN A 146 -6.02 -7.29 -16.81
CA ASN A 146 -5.22 -7.86 -17.88
C ASN A 146 -3.86 -8.46 -17.46
N GLY A 147 -3.69 -8.78 -16.19
CA GLY A 147 -2.45 -9.32 -15.65
C GLY A 147 -1.26 -8.36 -15.71
N ASN A 148 -1.50 -7.07 -15.98
CA ASN A 148 -0.45 -6.07 -16.10
C ASN A 148 -0.38 -5.19 -14.86
N HIS A 149 0.67 -5.34 -14.08
CA HIS A 149 0.89 -4.61 -12.83
C HIS A 149 2.29 -3.98 -12.70
N GLY A 150 3.08 -4.00 -13.76
CA GLY A 150 4.37 -3.30 -13.80
C GLY A 150 5.53 -3.96 -13.03
N THR A 151 5.29 -4.99 -12.22
CA THR A 151 6.31 -5.69 -11.41
C THR A 151 6.66 -7.08 -11.96
N GLN A 152 5.81 -7.67 -12.78
CA GLN A 152 5.92 -9.02 -13.37
C GLN A 152 5.72 -10.19 -12.40
N SER A 153 5.46 -9.94 -11.12
CA SER A 153 5.03 -11.01 -10.20
C SER A 153 3.55 -11.34 -10.44
N PRO A 154 3.14 -12.62 -10.28
CA PRO A 154 1.75 -13.00 -10.51
C PRO A 154 0.82 -12.33 -9.49
N GLY A 155 -0.34 -11.88 -9.97
CA GLY A 155 -1.46 -11.47 -9.15
C GLY A 155 -2.51 -12.58 -9.03
N ASP A 156 -3.67 -12.23 -8.47
CA ASP A 156 -4.78 -13.16 -8.27
C ASP A 156 -5.32 -13.73 -9.58
N VAL A 157 -5.32 -12.93 -10.63
CA VAL A 157 -5.77 -13.33 -11.97
C VAL A 157 -4.84 -14.40 -12.55
N GLU A 158 -3.53 -14.19 -12.49
CA GLU A 158 -2.54 -15.15 -12.99
C GLU A 158 -2.55 -16.43 -12.15
N LEU A 159 -2.69 -16.32 -10.82
CA LEU A 159 -2.83 -17.50 -9.95
C LEU A 159 -4.02 -18.35 -10.36
N ALA A 160 -5.21 -17.75 -10.51
CA ALA A 160 -6.44 -18.45 -10.88
C ALA A 160 -6.36 -19.08 -12.28
N ARG A 161 -5.63 -18.47 -13.21
CA ARG A 161 -5.39 -19.03 -14.56
C ARG A 161 -4.37 -20.16 -14.56
N ALA A 162 -3.33 -20.07 -13.74
CA ALA A 162 -2.25 -21.05 -13.69
C ALA A 162 -2.57 -22.30 -12.87
N VAL A 163 -3.38 -22.17 -11.81
CA VAL A 163 -3.61 -23.27 -10.85
C VAL A 163 -5.08 -23.60 -10.73
N LYS A 164 -5.44 -24.81 -11.15
CA LYS A 164 -6.81 -25.32 -11.02
C LYS A 164 -7.08 -25.85 -9.60
N GLY A 165 -8.34 -25.78 -9.17
CA GLY A 165 -8.77 -26.36 -7.89
C GLY A 165 -8.88 -25.33 -6.76
N ILE A 166 -8.78 -24.05 -7.04
CA ILE A 166 -9.15 -22.94 -6.14
C ILE A 166 -10.58 -22.53 -6.50
N ASP A 167 -11.47 -22.47 -5.51
CA ASP A 167 -12.88 -22.09 -5.73
C ASP A 167 -13.06 -20.56 -5.58
N LEU A 168 -12.33 -19.95 -4.62
CA LEU A 168 -12.43 -18.53 -4.30
C LEU A 168 -11.06 -17.97 -3.93
N VAL A 169 -10.74 -16.79 -4.43
CA VAL A 169 -9.64 -15.93 -3.97
C VAL A 169 -10.22 -14.73 -3.22
N VAL A 170 -9.76 -14.52 -1.98
CA VAL A 170 -10.00 -13.32 -1.18
C VAL A 170 -8.70 -12.52 -1.20
N GLY A 171 -8.64 -11.51 -2.06
CA GLY A 171 -7.42 -10.77 -2.38
C GLY A 171 -7.23 -9.49 -1.57
N GLY A 172 -6.02 -8.92 -1.71
CA GLY A 172 -5.59 -7.65 -1.12
C GLY A 172 -4.57 -6.93 -2.03
N HIS A 173 -3.69 -6.12 -1.46
CA HIS A 173 -2.53 -5.46 -2.06
C HIS A 173 -2.82 -4.29 -3.02
N THR A 174 -3.67 -4.45 -4.04
CA THR A 174 -3.96 -3.37 -5.01
C THR A 174 -4.88 -2.30 -4.45
N GLN A 175 -5.53 -2.55 -3.32
CA GLN A 175 -6.41 -1.59 -2.65
C GLN A 175 -7.52 -1.07 -3.59
N ASN A 176 -8.11 -1.97 -4.37
CA ASN A 176 -9.23 -1.66 -5.25
C ASN A 176 -10.54 -2.27 -4.72
N PRO A 177 -11.67 -1.56 -4.83
CA PRO A 177 -12.95 -2.24 -4.75
C PRO A 177 -13.09 -3.08 -6.02
N ALA A 178 -12.79 -4.39 -5.93
CA ALA A 178 -12.79 -5.25 -7.11
C ALA A 178 -14.22 -5.56 -7.56
N CYS A 179 -14.89 -4.53 -8.08
CA CYS A 179 -16.17 -4.63 -8.77
C CYS A 179 -15.92 -4.65 -10.28
N MET A 180 -16.43 -5.65 -10.97
CA MET A 180 -16.09 -5.88 -12.36
C MET A 180 -17.20 -5.40 -13.29
N LYS A 181 -16.81 -4.70 -14.36
CA LYS A 181 -17.67 -4.36 -15.49
C LYS A 181 -17.80 -5.52 -16.47
N ALA A 182 -16.73 -6.26 -16.64
CA ALA A 182 -16.61 -7.48 -17.40
C ALA A 182 -15.49 -8.34 -16.80
N GLU A 183 -15.32 -9.57 -17.25
CA GLU A 183 -14.22 -10.43 -16.83
C GLU A 183 -12.88 -9.69 -16.95
N ASN A 184 -12.13 -9.63 -15.85
CA ASN A 184 -10.83 -8.95 -15.74
C ASN A 184 -10.85 -7.46 -16.13
N VAL A 185 -11.99 -6.79 -16.06
CA VAL A 185 -12.14 -5.35 -16.33
C VAL A 185 -12.83 -4.69 -15.14
N LEU A 186 -12.07 -3.90 -14.38
CA LEU A 186 -12.58 -3.16 -13.23
C LEU A 186 -13.62 -2.11 -13.65
N ASP A 187 -14.70 -2.03 -12.89
CA ASP A 187 -15.64 -0.91 -12.99
C ASP A 187 -15.10 0.31 -12.22
N ARG A 188 -14.41 1.17 -12.95
CA ARG A 188 -13.84 2.41 -12.38
C ARG A 188 -14.91 3.45 -11.99
N ALA A 189 -16.16 3.21 -12.39
CA ALA A 189 -17.30 4.06 -12.03
C ALA A 189 -18.13 3.49 -10.87
N TYR A 190 -17.65 2.42 -10.23
CA TYR A 190 -18.33 1.82 -9.08
C TYR A 190 -18.64 2.87 -8.00
N VAL A 191 -19.86 2.85 -7.52
CA VAL A 191 -20.36 3.74 -6.45
C VAL A 191 -20.66 2.89 -5.21
N PRO A 192 -20.19 3.30 -4.01
CA PRO A 192 -20.46 2.57 -2.78
C PRO A 192 -21.95 2.30 -2.55
N GLY A 193 -22.29 1.06 -2.21
CA GLY A 193 -23.67 0.63 -1.97
C GLY A 193 -24.45 0.22 -3.21
N THR A 194 -23.88 0.29 -4.41
CA THR A 194 -24.47 -0.25 -5.64
C THR A 194 -24.08 -1.72 -5.89
N GLU A 195 -24.62 -2.33 -6.93
CA GLU A 195 -24.24 -3.69 -7.31
C GLU A 195 -22.74 -3.79 -7.60
N CYS A 196 -22.10 -4.81 -7.06
CA CYS A 196 -20.70 -5.15 -7.28
C CYS A 196 -20.62 -6.60 -7.79
N LYS A 197 -20.00 -6.80 -8.95
CA LYS A 197 -19.77 -8.14 -9.51
C LYS A 197 -18.32 -8.55 -9.25
N PRO A 198 -18.06 -9.75 -8.69
CA PRO A 198 -16.70 -10.23 -8.52
C PRO A 198 -16.09 -10.61 -9.87
N ASP A 199 -14.77 -10.76 -9.92
CA ASP A 199 -14.12 -11.35 -11.09
C ASP A 199 -14.26 -12.88 -11.07
N ARG A 200 -14.08 -13.51 -12.23
CA ARG A 200 -14.05 -14.95 -12.37
C ARG A 200 -13.03 -15.36 -13.43
N GLN A 201 -12.03 -16.12 -13.02
CA GLN A 201 -10.95 -16.55 -13.88
C GLN A 201 -10.82 -18.07 -13.83
N ASN A 202 -10.95 -18.74 -14.98
CA ASN A 202 -10.79 -20.19 -15.10
C ASN A 202 -11.67 -20.99 -14.09
N GLY A 203 -12.85 -20.46 -13.77
CA GLY A 203 -13.79 -21.06 -12.80
C GLY A 203 -13.61 -20.57 -11.36
N THR A 204 -12.51 -19.96 -11.01
CA THR A 204 -12.22 -19.39 -9.68
C THR A 204 -12.83 -17.99 -9.53
N TRP A 205 -13.59 -17.75 -8.47
CA TRP A 205 -14.06 -16.43 -8.10
C TRP A 205 -12.93 -15.62 -7.46
N ILE A 206 -12.85 -14.32 -7.76
CA ILE A 206 -11.87 -13.39 -7.16
C ILE A 206 -12.61 -12.19 -6.60
N VAL A 207 -12.41 -11.92 -5.31
CA VAL A 207 -13.01 -10.79 -4.59
C VAL A 207 -11.93 -9.99 -3.86
N GLN A 208 -12.14 -8.68 -3.71
CA GLN A 208 -11.27 -7.79 -2.94
C GLN A 208 -12.09 -6.63 -2.36
N ALA A 209 -11.93 -6.35 -1.08
CA ALA A 209 -12.76 -5.41 -0.32
C ALA A 209 -12.14 -4.01 -0.17
N HIS A 210 -11.22 -3.59 -1.04
CA HIS A 210 -10.56 -2.29 -1.00
C HIS A 210 -9.53 -2.19 0.14
N GLU A 211 -9.61 -1.15 0.98
CA GLU A 211 -8.61 -0.79 2.00
C GLU A 211 -9.26 -0.23 3.27
N TRP A 212 -8.52 -0.26 4.38
CA TRP A 212 -8.77 0.47 5.63
C TRP A 212 -10.17 0.26 6.24
N GLY A 213 -10.73 -0.91 6.10
CA GLY A 213 -12.07 -1.21 6.59
C GLY A 213 -13.19 -0.39 5.94
N LYS A 214 -12.93 0.24 4.77
CA LYS A 214 -13.96 0.99 4.03
C LYS A 214 -15.15 0.14 3.63
N TYR A 215 -14.91 -1.16 3.41
CA TYR A 215 -15.94 -2.12 3.03
C TYR A 215 -15.76 -3.45 3.75
N VAL A 216 -16.87 -4.12 3.96
CA VAL A 216 -16.91 -5.56 4.21
C VAL A 216 -17.36 -6.24 2.92
N GLY A 217 -16.50 -7.07 2.33
CA GLY A 217 -16.86 -7.93 1.21
C GLY A 217 -17.71 -9.11 1.71
N ARG A 218 -18.95 -9.23 1.23
CA ARG A 218 -19.82 -10.36 1.55
C ARG A 218 -20.09 -11.17 0.30
N ALA A 219 -19.67 -12.45 0.33
CA ALA A 219 -19.96 -13.42 -0.72
C ALA A 219 -20.78 -14.58 -0.15
N ASP A 220 -22.00 -14.74 -0.61
CA ASP A 220 -22.91 -15.81 -0.21
C ASP A 220 -22.81 -16.94 -1.23
N PHE A 221 -22.52 -18.16 -0.78
CA PHE A 221 -22.37 -19.35 -1.61
C PHE A 221 -23.37 -20.42 -1.21
N GLU A 222 -23.80 -21.18 -2.20
CA GLU A 222 -24.52 -22.45 -2.04
C GLU A 222 -23.60 -23.60 -2.43
N TYR A 223 -23.51 -24.62 -1.58
CA TYR A 223 -22.82 -25.86 -1.90
C TYR A 223 -23.84 -27.00 -2.04
N ARG A 224 -23.89 -27.56 -3.23
CA ARG A 224 -24.82 -28.66 -3.53
C ARG A 224 -24.19 -29.61 -4.53
N ASN A 225 -24.23 -30.93 -4.22
CA ASN A 225 -23.74 -31.99 -5.11
C ASN A 225 -22.30 -31.79 -5.60
N GLY A 226 -21.42 -31.24 -4.74
CA GLY A 226 -20.02 -30.97 -5.09
C GLY A 226 -19.81 -29.67 -5.86
N GLU A 227 -20.86 -28.90 -6.14
CA GLU A 227 -20.77 -27.59 -6.79
C GLU A 227 -20.80 -26.47 -5.75
N PHE A 228 -19.82 -25.56 -5.83
CA PHE A 228 -19.71 -24.35 -5.03
C PHE A 228 -20.11 -23.14 -5.88
N LYS A 229 -21.34 -22.66 -5.69
CA LYS A 229 -21.97 -21.64 -6.52
C LYS A 229 -22.12 -20.32 -5.77
N LEU A 230 -21.63 -19.25 -6.35
CA LEU A 230 -21.88 -17.89 -5.84
C LEU A 230 -23.36 -17.53 -6.06
N VAL A 231 -24.05 -17.15 -4.98
CA VAL A 231 -25.44 -16.71 -4.98
C VAL A 231 -25.51 -15.18 -5.00
N LYS A 232 -24.67 -14.51 -4.20
CA LYS A 232 -24.64 -13.05 -4.08
C LYS A 232 -23.26 -12.59 -3.69
N TYR A 233 -22.86 -11.44 -4.21
CA TYR A 233 -21.69 -10.69 -3.76
C TYR A 233 -22.04 -9.23 -3.53
N ALA A 234 -21.50 -8.62 -2.49
CA ALA A 234 -21.66 -7.21 -2.20
C ALA A 234 -20.42 -6.64 -1.49
N LEU A 235 -20.05 -5.43 -1.80
CA LEU A 235 -19.20 -4.59 -0.98
C LEU A 235 -20.09 -3.70 -0.11
N ILE A 236 -20.13 -3.99 1.20
CA ILE A 236 -20.92 -3.25 2.18
C ILE A 236 -20.07 -2.08 2.66
N PRO A 237 -20.42 -0.81 2.34
CA PRO A 237 -19.65 0.33 2.79
C PRO A 237 -19.82 0.55 4.29
N VAL A 238 -18.71 0.75 5.00
CA VAL A 238 -18.69 1.01 6.43
C VAL A 238 -18.67 2.52 6.65
N ASN A 239 -19.84 3.13 6.83
CA ASN A 239 -20.03 4.55 7.13
C ASN A 239 -19.35 5.51 6.15
N LEU A 240 -19.14 5.10 4.89
CA LEU A 240 -18.59 5.95 3.85
C LEU A 240 -19.55 7.10 3.53
N LYS A 241 -19.00 8.31 3.37
CA LYS A 241 -19.76 9.54 3.11
C LYS A 241 -19.35 10.15 1.78
N LYS A 242 -20.31 10.79 1.11
CA LYS A 242 -20.10 11.56 -0.12
C LYS A 242 -20.43 13.04 0.12
N PRO A 243 -19.70 13.95 -0.55
CA PRO A 243 -20.05 15.36 -0.49
C PRO A 243 -21.31 15.63 -1.31
N VAL A 244 -22.26 16.36 -0.71
CA VAL A 244 -23.48 16.83 -1.35
C VAL A 244 -23.58 18.34 -1.18
N LYS A 245 -23.77 19.07 -2.27
CA LYS A 245 -23.93 20.52 -2.26
C LYS A 245 -25.39 20.86 -2.00
N GLY A 246 -25.67 21.55 -0.89
CA GLY A 246 -27.00 22.04 -0.54
C GLY A 246 -27.44 23.22 -1.42
N ALA A 247 -28.73 23.59 -1.35
CA ALA A 247 -29.29 24.75 -2.03
C ALA A 247 -28.65 26.07 -1.57
N ASP A 248 -28.11 26.11 -0.35
CA ASP A 248 -27.38 27.25 0.23
C ASP A 248 -25.91 27.33 -0.26
N GLY A 249 -25.51 26.46 -1.17
CA GLY A 249 -24.14 26.37 -1.69
C GLY A 249 -23.14 25.67 -0.78
N LYS A 250 -23.51 25.28 0.43
CA LYS A 250 -22.66 24.56 1.36
C LYS A 250 -22.56 23.09 1.00
N THR A 251 -21.37 22.53 1.16
CA THR A 251 -21.14 21.09 0.98
C THR A 251 -21.24 20.38 2.32
N THR A 252 -22.13 19.39 2.41
CA THR A 252 -22.27 18.49 3.57
C THR A 252 -21.85 17.06 3.20
N LEU A 253 -21.31 16.32 4.15
CA LEU A 253 -20.99 14.91 3.96
C LEU A 253 -22.22 14.09 4.37
N VAL A 254 -22.76 13.31 3.42
CA VAL A 254 -23.89 12.41 3.68
C VAL A 254 -23.46 10.96 3.45
N PRO A 255 -23.99 9.99 4.23
CA PRO A 255 -23.67 8.57 4.04
C PRO A 255 -24.09 8.08 2.66
N TYR A 256 -23.35 7.10 2.10
CA TYR A 256 -23.79 6.37 0.89
C TYR A 256 -24.93 5.40 1.18
N THR A 257 -24.94 4.82 2.38
CA THR A 257 -25.93 3.86 2.87
C THR A 257 -26.37 4.25 4.27
N GLU A 258 -27.29 3.50 4.87
CA GLU A 258 -27.64 3.64 6.28
C GLU A 258 -26.38 3.53 7.17
N GLU A 259 -26.28 4.42 8.15
CA GLU A 259 -25.13 4.41 9.07
C GLU A 259 -25.19 3.20 10.00
N ILE A 260 -24.06 2.51 10.11
CA ILE A 260 -23.86 1.38 11.04
C ILE A 260 -23.43 1.97 12.38
N ALA A 261 -24.13 1.61 13.45
CA ALA A 261 -23.78 2.04 14.80
C ALA A 261 -22.41 1.47 15.21
N GLU A 262 -21.68 2.27 15.97
CA GLU A 262 -20.40 1.82 16.54
C GLU A 262 -20.66 0.75 17.61
N ASP A 263 -19.86 -0.32 17.59
CA ASP A 263 -19.94 -1.37 18.59
C ASP A 263 -19.31 -0.89 19.91
N PRO A 264 -20.04 -0.95 21.05
CA PRO A 264 -19.57 -0.43 22.32
C PRO A 264 -18.36 -1.17 22.87
N ASP A 265 -18.24 -2.48 22.64
CA ASP A 265 -17.10 -3.28 23.12
C ASP A 265 -15.85 -2.93 22.31
N MET A 266 -16.01 -2.73 20.99
CA MET A 266 -14.93 -2.26 20.13
C MET A 266 -14.46 -0.85 20.52
N LEU A 267 -15.40 0.07 20.79
CA LEU A 267 -15.05 1.41 21.27
C LEU A 267 -14.31 1.36 22.60
N ALA A 268 -14.78 0.55 23.56
CA ALA A 268 -14.11 0.39 24.83
C ALA A 268 -12.69 -0.17 24.67
N LEU A 269 -12.50 -1.12 23.75
CA LEU A 269 -11.19 -1.69 23.42
C LEU A 269 -10.25 -0.65 22.82
N LEU A 270 -10.70 0.13 21.83
CA LEU A 270 -9.83 1.00 21.01
C LEU A 270 -9.58 2.37 21.63
N THR A 271 -10.50 2.89 22.45
CA THR A 271 -10.42 4.23 23.05
C THR A 271 -9.08 4.51 23.76
N PRO A 272 -8.53 3.62 24.62
CA PRO A 272 -7.25 3.89 25.28
C PRO A 272 -6.07 3.98 24.30
N TYR A 273 -6.07 3.17 23.23
CA TYR A 273 -5.03 3.22 22.20
C TYR A 273 -5.11 4.51 21.40
N GLN A 274 -6.32 4.94 21.05
CA GLN A 274 -6.55 6.19 20.35
C GLN A 274 -6.14 7.39 21.19
N ALA A 275 -6.50 7.40 22.49
CA ALA A 275 -6.12 8.46 23.43
C ALA A 275 -4.59 8.57 23.58
N PHE A 276 -3.90 7.42 23.72
CA PHE A 276 -2.43 7.39 23.77
C PHE A 276 -1.82 7.98 22.48
N GLY A 277 -2.30 7.54 21.31
CA GLY A 277 -1.84 8.05 20.02
C GLY A 277 -2.09 9.54 19.87
N GLN A 278 -3.29 10.03 20.17
CA GLN A 278 -3.64 11.44 20.06
C GLN A 278 -2.78 12.33 20.96
N GLN A 279 -2.48 11.90 22.17
CA GLN A 279 -1.60 12.62 23.09
C GLN A 279 -0.20 12.85 22.49
N LYS A 280 0.32 11.89 21.72
CA LYS A 280 1.64 11.95 21.10
C LYS A 280 1.63 12.72 19.77
N LEU A 281 0.54 12.65 19.03
CA LEU A 281 0.46 13.02 17.63
C LEU A 281 -0.33 14.30 17.35
N GLY A 282 -1.21 14.73 18.29
CA GLY A 282 -2.10 15.88 18.13
C GLY A 282 -1.39 17.25 18.25
N ILE A 283 -0.06 17.26 18.35
CA ILE A 283 0.73 18.49 18.48
C ILE A 283 0.68 19.25 17.14
N GLU A 284 0.14 20.49 17.18
CA GLU A 284 0.19 21.41 16.04
C GLU A 284 1.63 21.80 15.75
N ILE A 285 2.05 21.66 14.51
CA ILE A 285 3.41 21.94 14.04
C ILE A 285 3.46 23.05 13.00
N GLY A 286 2.31 23.52 12.53
CA GLY A 286 2.21 24.58 11.55
C GLY A 286 0.85 24.62 10.86
N ALA A 287 0.78 25.35 9.76
CA ALA A 287 -0.44 25.49 8.96
C ALA A 287 -0.11 25.64 7.46
N SER A 288 -1.10 25.39 6.60
CA SER A 288 -1.06 25.67 5.17
C SER A 288 -2.27 26.51 4.75
N ASP A 289 -2.07 27.46 3.85
CA ASP A 289 -3.16 28.28 3.28
C ASP A 289 -4.01 27.53 2.25
N GLY A 290 -3.53 26.39 1.74
CA GLY A 290 -4.20 25.57 0.76
C GLY A 290 -3.86 24.08 0.92
N ARG A 291 -4.61 23.22 0.20
CA ARG A 291 -4.34 21.79 0.15
C ARG A 291 -3.03 21.52 -0.61
N LEU A 292 -2.19 20.67 -0.06
CA LEU A 292 -1.04 20.08 -0.72
C LEU A 292 -1.39 18.64 -1.14
N GLU A 293 -1.37 18.42 -2.44
CA GLU A 293 -1.90 17.21 -3.06
C GLU A 293 -0.94 16.05 -2.98
N GLY A 294 -1.39 14.95 -2.39
CA GLY A 294 -0.66 13.70 -2.25
C GLY A 294 -1.54 12.47 -2.44
N ASP A 295 -2.78 12.67 -2.94
CA ASP A 295 -3.70 11.55 -3.19
C ASP A 295 -3.07 10.51 -4.09
N ARG A 296 -3.23 9.23 -3.73
CA ARG A 296 -2.63 8.09 -4.43
C ARG A 296 -2.86 8.13 -5.94
N ALA A 297 -4.10 8.43 -6.38
CA ALA A 297 -4.44 8.50 -7.81
C ALA A 297 -3.71 9.63 -8.53
N VAL A 298 -3.35 10.69 -7.83
CA VAL A 298 -2.65 11.86 -8.37
C VAL A 298 -1.16 11.65 -8.34
N VAL A 299 -0.58 11.36 -7.17
CA VAL A 299 0.87 11.28 -6.98
C VAL A 299 1.51 10.13 -7.78
N ARG A 300 0.73 9.10 -8.12
CA ARG A 300 1.18 7.98 -8.97
C ARG A 300 0.99 8.19 -10.47
N ALA A 301 0.41 9.33 -10.87
CA ALA A 301 0.09 9.58 -12.30
C ALA A 301 0.70 10.87 -12.84
N LYS A 302 0.89 11.88 -12.02
CA LYS A 302 1.40 13.20 -12.41
C LYS A 302 2.16 13.88 -11.27
N PRO A 303 2.94 14.95 -11.54
CA PRO A 303 3.57 15.75 -10.50
C PRO A 303 2.56 16.26 -9.47
N ALA A 304 2.91 16.19 -8.17
CA ALA A 304 2.04 16.54 -7.06
C ALA A 304 2.73 17.49 -6.08
N SER A 305 1.98 18.48 -5.58
CA SER A 305 2.52 19.56 -4.73
C SER A 305 3.11 19.05 -3.42
N LEU A 306 2.53 18.02 -2.82
CA LEU A 306 3.08 17.45 -1.59
C LEU A 306 4.41 16.72 -1.84
N ALA A 307 4.57 16.04 -2.97
CA ALA A 307 5.85 15.43 -3.32
C ALA A 307 6.94 16.47 -3.56
N VAL A 308 6.59 17.63 -4.13
CA VAL A 308 7.50 18.79 -4.26
C VAL A 308 7.92 19.29 -2.87
N LEU A 309 6.96 19.50 -1.95
CA LEU A 309 7.25 19.90 -0.57
C LEU A 309 8.22 18.91 0.11
N ILE A 310 7.94 17.60 0.04
CA ILE A 310 8.79 16.55 0.62
C ILE A 310 10.21 16.61 0.03
N GLY A 311 10.31 16.71 -1.29
CA GLY A 311 11.61 16.82 -1.97
C GLY A 311 12.39 18.07 -1.54
N LEU A 312 11.74 19.23 -1.46
CA LEU A 312 12.37 20.46 -1.01
C LEU A 312 12.80 20.40 0.47
N ALA A 313 11.99 19.75 1.33
CA ALA A 313 12.37 19.54 2.74
C ALA A 313 13.62 18.64 2.85
N ALA A 314 13.69 17.57 2.06
CA ALA A 314 14.85 16.70 2.01
C ALA A 314 16.10 17.44 1.48
N MET A 315 15.95 18.26 0.44
CA MET A 315 17.03 19.08 -0.11
C MET A 315 17.54 20.12 0.90
N ASP A 316 16.64 20.85 1.59
CA ASP A 316 17.01 21.84 2.62
C ASP A 316 17.83 21.18 3.73
N LYS A 317 17.39 20.00 4.21
CA LYS A 317 18.07 19.26 5.27
C LYS A 317 19.43 18.73 4.87
N THR A 318 19.57 18.23 3.65
CA THR A 318 20.77 17.52 3.18
C THR A 318 21.68 18.37 2.31
N ARG A 319 21.26 19.58 1.95
CA ARG A 319 21.92 20.46 0.98
C ARG A 319 22.11 19.79 -0.37
N ALA A 320 21.14 18.99 -0.78
CA ALA A 320 21.15 18.36 -2.08
C ALA A 320 20.73 19.33 -3.19
N ASP A 321 21.23 19.10 -4.40
CA ASP A 321 20.90 19.88 -5.59
C ASP A 321 19.52 19.56 -6.14
N PHE A 322 19.08 18.30 -5.97
CA PHE A 322 17.76 17.83 -6.36
C PHE A 322 17.33 16.59 -5.57
N ALA A 323 16.03 16.31 -5.62
CA ALA A 323 15.42 15.17 -4.94
C ALA A 323 14.55 14.35 -5.90
N ILE A 324 14.49 13.03 -5.68
CA ILE A 324 13.53 12.14 -6.30
C ILE A 324 12.75 11.43 -5.20
N VAL A 325 11.42 11.56 -5.23
CA VAL A 325 10.51 10.95 -4.27
C VAL A 325 9.70 9.88 -5.01
N ASN A 326 9.71 8.64 -4.52
CA ASN A 326 8.83 7.61 -5.05
C ASN A 326 7.39 7.87 -4.58
N ALA A 327 6.43 7.77 -5.50
CA ALA A 327 5.02 8.04 -5.20
C ALA A 327 4.45 7.14 -4.09
N GLY A 328 4.98 5.92 -3.94
CA GLY A 328 4.65 4.99 -2.85
C GLY A 328 5.00 5.50 -1.46
N GLY A 329 5.99 6.39 -1.36
CA GLY A 329 6.39 7.06 -0.12
C GLY A 329 5.48 8.21 0.30
N VAL A 330 4.50 8.61 -0.54
CA VAL A 330 3.53 9.68 -0.25
C VAL A 330 2.16 9.04 -0.07
N ARG A 331 1.65 8.96 1.15
CA ARG A 331 0.50 8.11 1.48
C ARG A 331 -0.82 8.87 1.67
N ASP A 332 -0.77 10.18 1.90
CA ASP A 332 -1.93 11.05 2.10
C ASP A 332 -1.61 12.45 1.61
N SER A 333 -2.60 13.34 1.61
CA SER A 333 -2.47 14.77 1.33
C SER A 333 -2.43 15.57 2.63
N LEU A 334 -1.90 16.80 2.58
CA LEU A 334 -2.05 17.77 3.67
C LEU A 334 -3.21 18.72 3.34
N ALA A 335 -4.20 18.78 4.23
CA ALA A 335 -5.33 19.70 4.09
C ALA A 335 -4.91 21.15 4.34
N ALA A 336 -5.71 22.11 3.85
CA ALA A 336 -5.62 23.50 4.26
C ALA A 336 -5.96 23.65 5.75
N GLY A 337 -5.31 24.61 6.43
CA GLY A 337 -5.49 24.86 7.85
C GLY A 337 -4.33 24.33 8.71
N LYS A 338 -4.64 23.96 9.94
CA LYS A 338 -3.66 23.44 10.90
C LYS A 338 -3.09 22.10 10.47
N ILE A 339 -1.80 21.93 10.68
CA ILE A 339 -1.05 20.70 10.43
C ILE A 339 -0.52 20.17 11.76
N THR A 340 -0.77 18.91 12.04
CA THR A 340 -0.27 18.19 13.22
C THR A 340 0.84 17.23 12.85
N TYR A 341 1.57 16.72 13.84
CA TYR A 341 2.57 15.67 13.59
C TYR A 341 1.90 14.37 13.08
N LYS A 342 0.66 14.10 13.49
CA LYS A 342 -0.15 13.01 12.92
C LYS A 342 -0.29 13.12 11.41
N ASP A 343 -0.56 14.31 10.90
CA ASP A 343 -0.75 14.51 9.46
C ASP A 343 0.54 14.21 8.70
N VAL A 344 1.71 14.58 9.25
CA VAL A 344 3.01 14.23 8.66
C VAL A 344 3.24 12.72 8.63
N LEU A 345 2.92 12.01 9.72
CA LEU A 345 3.09 10.56 9.78
C LEU A 345 2.11 9.81 8.89
N LYS A 346 0.90 10.36 8.62
CA LYS A 346 0.02 9.81 7.59
C LYS A 346 0.61 9.92 6.19
N VAL A 347 1.35 11.01 5.93
CA VAL A 347 2.02 11.24 4.64
C VAL A 347 3.23 10.34 4.48
N GLN A 348 4.09 10.24 5.48
CA GLN A 348 5.35 9.46 5.47
C GLN A 348 5.41 8.49 6.68
N PRO A 349 4.71 7.35 6.63
CA PRO A 349 4.56 6.48 7.80
C PRO A 349 5.69 5.46 7.99
N PHE A 350 6.58 5.29 6.99
CA PHE A 350 7.50 4.14 6.95
C PHE A 350 8.76 4.30 7.83
N GLY A 351 9.02 5.49 8.34
CA GLY A 351 10.25 5.77 9.10
C GLY A 351 11.52 5.63 8.26
N ASN A 352 11.42 5.85 6.96
CA ASN A 352 12.60 5.86 6.09
C ASN A 352 13.59 6.95 6.50
N THR A 353 14.87 6.69 6.24
CA THR A 353 15.90 7.71 6.40
C THR A 353 16.27 8.32 5.06
N LEU A 354 16.78 9.55 5.06
CA LEU A 354 17.30 10.18 3.86
C LEU A 354 18.69 9.63 3.51
N SER A 355 18.88 9.35 2.24
CA SER A 355 20.16 8.97 1.65
C SER A 355 20.63 10.04 0.66
N THR A 356 21.89 10.42 0.70
CA THR A 356 22.51 11.29 -0.29
C THR A 356 23.54 10.54 -1.10
N VAL A 357 23.68 10.93 -2.35
CA VAL A 357 24.74 10.42 -3.24
C VAL A 357 25.22 11.55 -4.15
N ASP A 358 26.53 11.71 -4.28
CA ASP A 358 27.15 12.66 -5.18
C ASP A 358 27.47 11.94 -6.52
N LEU A 359 26.80 12.36 -7.59
CA LEU A 359 26.82 11.74 -8.92
C LEU A 359 27.41 12.74 -9.93
N SER A 360 28.19 12.26 -10.90
CA SER A 360 28.52 13.04 -12.10
C SER A 360 27.23 13.34 -12.90
N GLY A 361 27.23 14.38 -13.72
CA GLY A 361 26.06 14.70 -14.52
C GLY A 361 25.68 13.57 -15.49
N SER A 362 26.64 12.76 -15.94
CA SER A 362 26.34 11.56 -16.73
C SER A 362 25.58 10.52 -15.92
N GLU A 363 26.01 10.22 -14.67
CA GLU A 363 25.30 9.30 -13.77
C GLU A 363 23.92 9.85 -13.36
N VAL A 364 23.80 11.18 -13.18
CA VAL A 364 22.49 11.84 -12.98
C VAL A 364 21.56 11.56 -14.16
N MET A 365 22.04 11.73 -15.40
CA MET A 365 21.24 11.44 -16.59
C MET A 365 20.78 10.01 -16.65
N ASP A 366 21.65 9.05 -16.31
CA ASP A 366 21.32 7.62 -16.28
C ASP A 366 20.25 7.33 -15.22
N TYR A 367 20.41 7.90 -14.01
CA TYR A 367 19.44 7.74 -12.92
C TYR A 367 18.08 8.33 -13.29
N LEU A 368 18.05 9.55 -13.85
CA LEU A 368 16.84 10.22 -14.29
C LEU A 368 16.12 9.43 -15.39
N ASN A 369 16.86 8.86 -16.34
CA ASN A 369 16.29 8.00 -17.38
C ASN A 369 15.68 6.72 -16.81
N ALA A 370 16.29 6.12 -15.78
CA ALA A 370 15.72 4.97 -15.08
C ALA A 370 14.44 5.36 -14.34
N ALA A 371 14.49 6.46 -13.58
CA ALA A 371 13.33 6.97 -12.82
C ALA A 371 12.16 7.39 -13.75
N ALA A 372 12.45 7.93 -14.93
CA ALA A 372 11.44 8.33 -15.92
C ALA A 372 10.62 7.16 -16.50
N LYS A 373 11.18 5.95 -16.48
CA LYS A 373 10.55 4.72 -16.98
C LYS A 373 9.61 4.07 -15.95
N MET A 374 9.60 4.56 -14.70
CA MET A 374 8.74 4.00 -13.66
C MET A 374 7.27 4.13 -14.04
N SER A 375 6.52 3.03 -13.88
CA SER A 375 5.15 2.90 -14.38
C SER A 375 4.18 3.88 -13.73
N VAL A 376 3.36 4.51 -14.55
CA VAL A 376 2.20 5.29 -14.09
C VAL A 376 1.25 4.37 -13.32
N GLY A 377 0.72 4.85 -12.20
CA GLY A 377 -0.16 4.08 -11.31
C GLY A 377 0.58 3.28 -10.24
N SER A 378 1.90 3.05 -10.38
CA SER A 378 2.70 2.31 -9.41
C SER A 378 3.26 3.19 -8.29
N GLY A 379 3.68 2.57 -7.17
CA GLY A 379 4.42 3.24 -6.10
C GLY A 379 5.79 3.75 -6.56
N ALA A 380 6.36 3.10 -7.57
CA ALA A 380 7.64 3.49 -8.17
C ALA A 380 7.59 4.82 -8.94
N PHE A 381 6.40 5.30 -9.37
CA PHE A 381 6.29 6.51 -10.17
C PHE A 381 7.09 7.66 -9.56
N ALA A 382 8.03 8.23 -10.34
CA ALA A 382 8.97 9.22 -9.83
C ALA A 382 8.37 10.63 -9.78
N GLN A 383 8.51 11.26 -8.64
CA GLN A 383 8.27 12.66 -8.36
C GLN A 383 9.62 13.38 -8.23
N PHE A 384 9.71 14.61 -8.71
CA PHE A 384 10.98 15.34 -8.80
C PHE A 384 10.88 16.70 -8.09
N ALA A 385 11.95 17.11 -7.42
CA ALA A 385 12.10 18.46 -6.87
C ALA A 385 13.52 18.98 -7.13
N GLY A 386 13.68 20.31 -7.34
CA GLY A 386 14.96 20.94 -7.61
C GLY A 386 15.52 20.69 -9.03
N VAL A 387 14.82 19.95 -9.86
CA VAL A 387 15.19 19.64 -11.23
C VAL A 387 14.04 19.92 -12.17
N SER A 388 14.31 20.47 -13.35
CA SER A 388 13.36 20.54 -14.47
C SER A 388 13.84 19.67 -15.63
N LEU A 389 12.88 18.97 -16.29
CA LEU A 389 13.18 18.01 -17.35
C LEU A 389 11.94 17.71 -18.21
N GLU A 390 12.20 17.21 -19.42
CA GLU A 390 11.17 16.68 -20.30
C GLU A 390 11.32 15.17 -20.43
N ILE A 391 10.19 14.45 -20.41
CA ILE A 391 10.13 12.99 -20.56
C ILE A 391 9.31 12.68 -21.81
N SER A 392 9.88 12.00 -22.78
CA SER A 392 9.20 11.49 -23.95
C SER A 392 9.58 10.05 -24.20
N SER A 393 8.59 9.15 -24.27
CA SER A 393 8.82 7.70 -24.44
C SER A 393 9.84 7.11 -23.44
N GLY A 394 9.81 7.57 -22.20
CA GLY A 394 10.71 7.12 -21.12
C GLY A 394 12.16 7.63 -21.23
N LYS A 395 12.42 8.57 -22.15
CA LYS A 395 13.73 9.23 -22.32
C LYS A 395 13.66 10.65 -21.79
N VAL A 396 14.66 11.03 -20.99
CA VAL A 396 14.79 12.34 -20.38
C VAL A 396 15.62 13.28 -21.26
N THR A 397 15.16 14.51 -21.42
CA THR A 397 15.85 15.58 -22.16
C THR A 397 15.66 16.91 -21.42
N ASN A 398 16.38 17.93 -21.85
CA ASN A 398 16.29 19.31 -21.35
C ASN A 398 16.44 19.43 -19.83
N VAL A 399 17.34 18.61 -19.25
CA VAL A 399 17.57 18.60 -17.80
C VAL A 399 18.24 19.88 -17.34
N ARG A 400 17.67 20.51 -16.33
CA ARG A 400 18.25 21.69 -15.65
C ARG A 400 18.22 21.47 -14.14
N ILE A 401 19.34 21.69 -13.49
CA ILE A 401 19.49 21.67 -12.01
C ILE A 401 20.01 23.06 -11.61
N ASN A 402 19.45 23.63 -10.55
CA ASN A 402 19.76 25.00 -10.13
C ASN A 402 19.59 26.02 -11.27
N LYS A 403 18.57 25.85 -12.12
CA LYS A 403 18.24 26.66 -13.30
C LYS A 403 19.29 26.62 -14.44
N ALA A 404 20.40 25.89 -14.28
CA ALA A 404 21.42 25.71 -15.31
C ALA A 404 21.25 24.36 -16.04
N PRO A 405 21.58 24.25 -17.33
CA PRO A 405 21.63 22.96 -18.02
C PRO A 405 22.53 21.97 -17.30
N LEU A 406 22.15 20.70 -17.28
CA LEU A 406 22.98 19.64 -16.72
C LEU A 406 24.33 19.57 -17.44
N ASP A 407 25.41 19.65 -16.70
CA ASP A 407 26.78 19.49 -17.20
C ASP A 407 27.25 18.05 -16.88
N PRO A 408 27.55 17.22 -17.89
CA PRO A 408 27.98 15.85 -17.69
C PRO A 408 29.21 15.68 -16.80
N GLY A 409 30.11 16.66 -16.78
CA GLY A 409 31.37 16.63 -16.02
C GLY A 409 31.26 17.18 -14.57
N LYS A 410 30.14 17.82 -14.25
CA LYS A 410 29.95 18.40 -12.93
C LYS A 410 29.36 17.34 -11.97
N THR A 411 29.68 17.46 -10.69
CA THR A 411 29.09 16.64 -9.63
C THR A 411 27.85 17.32 -9.05
N TYR A 412 26.80 16.52 -8.84
CA TYR A 412 25.53 16.95 -8.25
C TYR A 412 25.16 16.03 -7.10
N ARG A 413 24.68 16.60 -6.01
CA ARG A 413 24.16 15.84 -4.88
C ARG A 413 22.68 15.56 -5.07
N MET A 414 22.33 14.29 -5.16
CA MET A 414 20.95 13.77 -5.14
C MET A 414 20.56 13.38 -3.71
N VAL A 415 19.30 13.61 -3.34
CA VAL A 415 18.69 13.05 -2.13
C VAL A 415 17.48 12.19 -2.51
N ILE A 416 17.40 11.02 -1.90
CA ILE A 416 16.33 10.04 -1.99
C ILE A 416 16.13 9.41 -0.61
N ASN A 417 15.11 8.58 -0.40
CA ASN A 417 15.04 7.80 0.82
C ASN A 417 15.92 6.52 0.75
N ASN A 418 16.23 5.93 1.90
CA ASN A 418 17.06 4.72 2.00
C ASN A 418 16.44 3.51 1.28
N PHE A 419 15.10 3.41 1.24
CA PHE A 419 14.39 2.39 0.48
C PHE A 419 14.71 2.48 -1.02
N GLN A 420 14.61 3.67 -1.63
CA GLN A 420 15.02 3.89 -3.02
C GLN A 420 16.53 3.63 -3.21
N ALA A 421 17.37 4.08 -2.28
CA ALA A 421 18.82 3.93 -2.37
C ALA A 421 19.26 2.46 -2.43
N THR A 422 18.53 1.57 -1.77
CA THR A 422 18.79 0.11 -1.78
C THR A 422 18.15 -0.63 -2.97
N GLY A 423 17.48 0.09 -3.88
CA GLY A 423 16.86 -0.48 -5.08
C GLY A 423 15.37 -0.79 -4.91
N GLY A 424 14.74 -0.31 -3.85
CA GLY A 424 13.31 -0.44 -3.63
C GLY A 424 12.49 0.13 -4.78
N ASP A 425 11.31 -0.42 -5.04
CA ASP A 425 10.44 -0.11 -6.18
C ASP A 425 11.11 -0.31 -7.55
N GLY A 426 12.30 -0.94 -7.62
CA GLY A 426 13.07 -1.12 -8.85
C GLY A 426 13.92 0.09 -9.26
N TYR A 427 14.11 1.05 -8.36
CA TYR A 427 15.07 2.14 -8.58
C TYR A 427 16.50 1.61 -8.73
N PRO A 428 17.39 2.32 -9.48
CA PRO A 428 18.80 1.96 -9.50
C PRO A 428 19.39 1.96 -8.09
N LYS A 429 20.02 0.86 -7.72
CA LYS A 429 20.69 0.74 -6.42
C LYS A 429 21.90 1.66 -6.38
N VAL A 430 21.89 2.62 -5.47
CA VAL A 430 22.99 3.56 -5.23
C VAL A 430 23.61 3.42 -3.84
N SER A 431 23.09 2.52 -3.01
CA SER A 431 23.66 2.24 -1.69
C SER A 431 25.09 1.73 -1.74
N ASP A 432 25.51 1.15 -2.86
CA ASP A 432 26.89 0.66 -3.07
C ASP A 432 27.80 1.72 -3.72
N HIS A 433 27.26 2.88 -4.08
CA HIS A 433 28.05 3.97 -4.66
C HIS A 433 29.01 4.55 -3.61
N LYS A 434 30.26 4.82 -3.98
CA LYS A 434 31.33 5.28 -3.07
C LYS A 434 31.00 6.58 -2.30
N SER A 435 30.13 7.43 -2.84
CA SER A 435 29.70 8.69 -2.21
C SER A 435 28.35 8.57 -1.49
N HIS A 436 27.74 7.38 -1.46
CA HIS A 436 26.47 7.18 -0.77
C HIS A 436 26.62 7.38 0.73
N VAL A 437 25.70 8.13 1.31
CA VAL A 437 25.59 8.34 2.77
C VAL A 437 24.15 8.15 3.18
N ASN A 438 23.87 7.15 4.02
CA ASN A 438 22.64 7.13 4.79
C ASN A 438 22.80 8.13 5.94
N THR A 439 22.01 9.20 5.91
CA THR A 439 22.17 10.32 6.84
C THR A 439 21.62 10.03 8.24
N GLY A 440 20.82 8.99 8.40
CA GLY A 440 20.06 8.71 9.62
C GLY A 440 18.91 9.69 9.90
N PHE A 441 18.68 10.71 9.06
CA PHE A 441 17.56 11.64 9.22
C PHE A 441 16.26 10.97 8.79
N VAL A 442 15.33 10.77 9.72
CA VAL A 442 14.00 10.21 9.43
C VAL A 442 13.20 11.20 8.57
N ASP A 443 12.65 10.73 7.46
CA ASP A 443 11.96 11.54 6.45
C ASP A 443 10.77 12.33 7.02
N ALA A 444 9.94 11.70 7.85
CA ALA A 444 8.82 12.36 8.54
C ALA A 444 9.29 13.48 9.48
N ASP A 445 10.39 13.27 10.22
CA ASP A 445 10.95 14.31 11.10
C ASP A 445 11.55 15.48 10.31
N VAL A 446 12.13 15.21 9.15
CA VAL A 446 12.64 16.25 8.23
C VAL A 446 11.48 17.08 7.68
N LEU A 447 10.39 16.43 7.22
CA LEU A 447 9.19 17.13 6.76
C LEU A 447 8.57 17.97 7.89
N ARG A 448 8.44 17.39 9.09
CA ARG A 448 7.99 18.12 10.30
C ARG A 448 8.81 19.37 10.57
N ALA A 449 10.14 19.24 10.60
CA ALA A 449 11.04 20.36 10.86
C ALA A 449 10.92 21.46 9.80
N PHE A 450 10.77 21.07 8.53
CA PHE A 450 10.56 21.99 7.42
C PHE A 450 9.23 22.75 7.55
N ILE A 451 8.13 22.07 7.90
CA ILE A 451 6.83 22.70 8.14
C ILE A 451 6.92 23.71 9.28
N ILE A 452 7.53 23.35 10.41
CA ILE A 452 7.71 24.26 11.55
C ILE A 452 8.48 25.52 11.13
N LYS A 453 9.55 25.36 10.36
CA LYS A 453 10.42 26.44 9.90
C LYS A 453 9.73 27.41 8.93
N HIS A 454 8.84 26.89 8.08
CA HIS A 454 8.24 27.64 6.97
C HIS A 454 6.76 27.97 7.16
N SER A 455 6.16 27.61 8.31
CA SER A 455 4.75 27.88 8.61
C SER A 455 4.45 29.38 8.74
N PRO A 456 3.30 29.86 8.21
CA PRO A 456 2.34 29.12 7.41
C PRO A 456 2.84 28.83 5.99
N LEU A 457 2.66 27.58 5.52
CA LEU A 457 3.01 27.21 4.16
C LEU A 457 2.07 27.89 3.18
N LYS A 458 2.63 28.40 2.08
CA LYS A 458 1.87 28.88 0.93
C LYS A 458 1.79 27.76 -0.09
N ALA A 459 0.64 27.14 -0.24
CA ALA A 459 0.46 25.99 -1.12
C ALA A 459 0.84 26.28 -2.58
N ALA A 460 0.74 27.54 -3.00
CA ALA A 460 1.16 27.98 -4.33
C ALA A 460 2.67 27.82 -4.59
N ASP A 461 3.52 27.93 -3.55
CA ASP A 461 4.97 27.83 -3.67
C ASP A 461 5.46 26.38 -3.98
N TYR A 462 4.59 25.40 -3.76
CA TYR A 462 4.88 23.98 -3.93
C TYR A 462 4.19 23.36 -5.17
N GLN A 463 3.53 24.18 -5.98
CA GLN A 463 2.92 23.66 -7.21
C GLN A 463 4.02 23.19 -8.19
N PRO A 464 3.88 22.00 -8.80
CA PRO A 464 4.90 21.46 -9.70
C PRO A 464 5.19 22.35 -10.93
N GLY A 465 4.19 23.13 -11.37
CA GLY A 465 4.29 23.92 -12.59
C GLY A 465 4.69 23.07 -13.80
N ASP A 466 5.48 23.65 -14.70
CA ASP A 466 6.02 22.98 -15.89
C ASP A 466 7.45 22.44 -15.67
N ALA A 467 7.85 22.23 -14.40
CA ALA A 467 9.19 21.71 -14.12
C ALA A 467 9.40 20.29 -14.69
N VAL A 468 8.37 19.48 -14.73
CA VAL A 468 8.40 18.13 -15.31
C VAL A 468 7.32 18.01 -16.39
N VAL A 469 7.73 17.95 -17.64
CA VAL A 469 6.83 17.80 -18.79
C VAL A 469 6.90 16.35 -19.29
N ARG A 470 5.78 15.64 -19.25
CA ARG A 470 5.65 14.29 -19.84
C ARG A 470 4.82 14.37 -21.12
N ARG A 471 5.36 13.81 -22.24
CA ARG A 471 4.74 13.78 -23.56
C ARG A 471 4.58 12.35 -24.07
#